data_fc76d33dfaf98f37cedf09e440a0e3be
#
_entry.id   fc76d33dfaf98f37cedf09e440a0e3be
#
_cell.length_a   1.000
_cell.length_b   1.000
_cell.length_c   1.000
_cell.angle_alpha   90.00
_cell.angle_beta   90.00
_cell.angle_gamma   90.00
#
_symmetry.space_group_name_H-M   'P 1'
#
loop_
_entity.id
_entity.type
_entity.pdbx_description
1 polymer ?
#
loop_
_entity_poly.entity_id
_entity_poly.type
_entity_poly.pdbx_seq_one_letter_code
_entity_poly.pdbx_strand_id
1 'polypeptide(L)'
;MHILNFSPAHAIYTTPASPHKHRGPHKQRGMASPAGRNSTSLSKIPEFLVGPIGQPMPAVGLGTASHPFVEEEVRAAVLTALELGYRHIDTAALYASERVVGKAMAEAVQRGIVVSREELFVTSKVWCTQCHPELMLPSLKESLQ
;
A
#
# COMPACT_ATOMS: atom_id res chain seq x y z
N MET A 1 3.60 -11.96 -12.32
CA MET A 1 2.59 -11.10 -11.69
C MET A 1 3.20 -9.72 -11.60
N HIS A 2 2.66 -8.76 -12.35
CA HIS A 2 3.17 -7.39 -12.36
C HIS A 2 2.38 -6.56 -11.35
N ILE A 3 3.10 -5.90 -10.44
CA ILE A 3 2.52 -5.03 -9.42
C ILE A 3 2.57 -3.60 -9.95
N LEU A 4 1.41 -2.95 -10.01
CA LEU A 4 1.26 -1.57 -10.44
C LEU A 4 1.02 -0.70 -9.21
N ASN A 5 1.79 0.37 -9.05
CA ASN A 5 1.58 1.36 -8.02
C ASN A 5 0.98 2.64 -8.63
N PHE A 6 -0.11 3.10 -8.07
CA PHE A 6 -0.82 4.29 -8.51
C PHE A 6 -0.57 5.44 -7.55
N SER A 7 0.36 6.31 -7.90
CA SER A 7 0.40 7.67 -7.42
C SER A 7 -0.22 8.57 -8.50
N PRO A 8 -0.97 9.63 -8.17
CA PRO A 8 -1.65 10.46 -9.16
C PRO A 8 -0.71 11.13 -10.17
N ALA A 9 0.60 11.05 -9.96
CA ALA A 9 1.60 11.68 -10.83
C ALA A 9 2.34 10.72 -11.78
N HIS A 10 2.47 9.41 -11.49
CA HIS A 10 3.30 8.50 -12.32
C HIS A 10 2.95 7.03 -12.14
N ALA A 11 2.79 6.30 -13.23
CA ALA A 11 2.74 4.84 -13.26
C ALA A 11 4.18 4.29 -13.34
N ILE A 12 4.57 3.43 -12.42
CA ILE A 12 5.92 2.85 -12.38
C ILE A 12 5.86 1.33 -12.46
N TYR A 13 6.59 0.79 -13.41
CA TYR A 13 6.82 -0.66 -13.55
C TYR A 13 8.05 -1.05 -12.74
N THR A 14 7.94 -2.06 -11.86
CA THR A 14 9.09 -2.61 -11.15
C THR A 14 9.42 -4.01 -11.64
N THR A 15 10.67 -4.21 -12.10
CA THR A 15 11.28 -5.53 -12.27
C THR A 15 12.07 -5.88 -11.00
N PRO A 16 12.13 -7.15 -10.57
CA PRO A 16 12.87 -7.52 -9.37
C PRO A 16 14.37 -7.48 -9.61
N ALA A 17 15.11 -6.79 -8.76
CA ALA A 17 16.56 -6.85 -8.68
C ALA A 17 16.99 -7.74 -7.51
N SER A 18 17.95 -8.62 -7.77
CA SER A 18 18.57 -9.59 -6.88
C SER A 18 19.73 -8.97 -6.06
N PRO A 19 20.47 -9.75 -5.20
CA PRO A 19 20.59 -9.46 -3.79
C PRO A 19 21.99 -9.13 -3.25
N HIS A 20 22.08 -8.90 -1.94
CA HIS A 20 23.21 -9.02 -0.99
C HIS A 20 24.44 -8.11 -1.08
N LYS A 21 24.75 -7.47 0.04
CA LYS A 21 26.03 -7.68 0.76
C LYS A 21 26.04 -7.18 2.21
N HIS A 22 26.63 -7.98 3.02
CA HIS A 22 27.17 -8.10 4.34
C HIS A 22 27.64 -6.86 5.14
N ARG A 23 27.26 -6.87 6.42
CA ARG A 23 28.01 -6.88 7.71
C ARG A 23 29.16 -5.90 7.95
N GLY A 24 29.09 -5.31 9.14
CA GLY A 24 30.21 -4.87 9.98
C GLY A 24 29.75 -4.31 11.35
N PRO A 25 30.53 -4.42 12.43
CA PRO A 25 30.05 -4.77 13.77
C PRO A 25 29.98 -3.67 14.83
N HIS A 26 29.18 -3.99 15.88
CA HIS A 26 29.20 -3.58 17.30
C HIS A 26 30.03 -2.37 17.76
N LYS A 27 29.36 -1.49 18.52
CA LYS A 27 29.87 -1.00 19.84
C LYS A 27 28.71 -0.69 20.79
N GLN A 28 28.75 -1.37 21.95
CA GLN A 28 27.96 -1.07 23.13
C GLN A 28 28.57 0.09 23.92
N ARG A 29 27.76 0.87 24.59
CA ARG A 29 27.81 1.46 25.95
C ARG A 29 26.82 2.64 26.01
N GLY A 30 25.96 2.71 26.97
CA GLY A 30 26.02 3.00 28.34
C GLY A 30 24.64 3.34 28.90
N MET A 31 24.39 2.93 30.09
CA MET A 31 23.16 3.07 30.90
C MET A 31 22.80 4.52 31.21
N ALA A 32 21.51 4.84 31.20
CA ALA A 32 20.82 5.59 32.28
C ALA A 32 19.30 5.66 31.96
N SER A 33 18.48 5.11 32.89
CA SER A 33 17.06 5.44 33.02
C SER A 33 16.90 6.80 33.72
N PRO A 34 15.79 7.54 33.49
CA PRO A 34 14.64 7.31 34.34
C PRO A 34 13.25 7.42 33.64
N ALA A 35 12.27 6.85 34.31
CA ALA A 35 10.86 6.78 34.05
C ALA A 35 10.23 8.05 33.44
N GLY A 36 9.50 7.87 32.34
CA GLY A 36 8.68 8.90 31.76
C GLY A 36 7.66 8.29 30.78
N ARG A 37 6.43 8.08 31.27
CA ARG A 37 5.19 7.91 30.52
C ARG A 37 5.28 7.09 29.21
N ASN A 38 4.79 5.85 29.26
CA ASN A 38 4.40 5.07 28.10
C ASN A 38 3.33 5.83 27.29
N SER A 39 3.74 6.72 26.41
CA SER A 39 3.04 6.89 25.17
C SER A 39 3.38 5.63 24.37
N THR A 40 2.43 4.73 24.22
CA THR A 40 2.51 3.66 23.24
C THR A 40 2.58 4.34 21.88
N SER A 41 3.78 4.71 21.44
CA SER A 41 3.99 5.07 20.05
C SER A 41 3.68 3.80 19.29
N LEU A 42 2.53 3.77 18.61
CA LEU A 42 2.27 2.76 17.59
C LEU A 42 3.52 2.76 16.71
N SER A 43 4.28 1.66 16.76
CA SER A 43 5.50 1.56 15.96
C SER A 43 5.10 1.76 14.51
N LYS A 44 5.67 2.80 13.88
CA LYS A 44 5.39 3.09 12.48
C LYS A 44 5.70 1.83 11.65
N ILE A 45 4.77 1.41 10.80
CA ILE A 45 4.98 0.30 9.87
C ILE A 45 6.24 0.62 9.05
N PRO A 46 7.24 -0.27 8.98
CA PRO A 46 8.43 -0.06 8.16
C PRO A 46 8.07 0.20 6.71
N GLU A 47 8.88 0.98 6.01
CA GLU A 47 8.69 1.32 4.60
C GLU A 47 9.89 0.87 3.77
N PHE A 48 9.64 0.44 2.53
CA PHE A 48 10.64 0.18 1.51
C PHE A 48 10.57 1.23 0.42
N LEU A 49 11.72 1.66 -0.10
CA LEU A 49 11.74 2.52 -1.26
C LEU A 49 11.58 1.69 -2.53
N VAL A 50 10.58 2.01 -3.34
CA VAL A 50 10.27 1.28 -4.57
C VAL A 50 10.26 2.22 -5.79
N GLY A 51 10.52 1.62 -6.95
CA GLY A 51 10.58 2.37 -8.21
C GLY A 51 11.79 3.30 -8.35
N PRO A 52 11.96 3.89 -9.55
CA PRO A 52 13.14 4.70 -9.88
C PRO A 52 13.23 6.03 -9.09
N ILE A 53 12.10 6.51 -8.57
CA ILE A 53 12.06 7.76 -7.78
C ILE A 53 12.09 7.50 -6.26
N GLY A 54 12.24 6.24 -5.83
CA GLY A 54 12.32 5.90 -4.41
C GLY A 54 11.04 6.19 -3.63
N GLN A 55 9.87 5.82 -4.17
CA GLN A 55 8.59 6.02 -3.48
C GLN A 55 8.49 5.12 -2.24
N PRO A 56 8.14 5.65 -1.05
CA PRO A 56 7.97 4.85 0.13
C PRO A 56 6.73 3.94 0.02
N MET A 57 6.92 2.64 0.22
CA MET A 57 5.88 1.63 0.26
C MET A 57 5.85 0.99 1.65
N PRO A 58 4.75 1.10 2.41
CA PRO A 58 4.63 0.41 3.68
C PRO A 58 4.78 -1.11 3.51
N ALA A 59 5.57 -1.74 4.39
CA ALA A 59 5.91 -3.17 4.34
C ALA A 59 4.70 -4.09 4.58
N VAL A 60 3.66 -3.57 5.23
CA VAL A 60 2.43 -4.30 5.53
C VAL A 60 1.27 -3.60 4.83
N GLY A 61 0.50 -4.36 4.07
CA GLY A 61 -0.68 -3.88 3.36
C GLY A 61 -1.93 -4.71 3.67
N LEU A 62 -3.09 -4.10 3.49
CA LEU A 62 -4.38 -4.79 3.55
C LEU A 62 -4.69 -5.40 2.17
N GLY A 63 -4.87 -6.73 2.10
CA GLY A 63 -5.44 -7.39 0.93
C GLY A 63 -6.96 -7.24 0.87
N THR A 64 -7.52 -7.00 -0.32
CA THR A 64 -8.96 -6.76 -0.51
C THR A 64 -9.68 -7.87 -1.28
N ALA A 65 -9.03 -9.01 -1.52
CA ALA A 65 -9.69 -10.19 -2.05
C ALA A 65 -10.64 -10.78 -1.00
N SER A 66 -11.90 -10.98 -1.37
CA SER A 66 -12.90 -11.61 -0.49
C SER A 66 -13.81 -12.55 -1.27
N HIS A 67 -14.28 -13.61 -0.61
CA HIS A 67 -15.26 -14.53 -1.19
C HIS A 67 -16.22 -15.03 -0.10
N PRO A 68 -17.54 -14.84 -0.23
CA PRO A 68 -18.18 -14.06 -1.29
C PRO A 68 -17.79 -12.58 -1.25
N PHE A 69 -17.86 -11.88 -2.40
CA PHE A 69 -17.63 -10.45 -2.43
C PHE A 69 -18.86 -9.71 -1.89
N VAL A 70 -18.66 -8.96 -0.83
CA VAL A 70 -19.66 -8.07 -0.22
C VAL A 70 -19.09 -6.66 -0.14
N GLU A 71 -19.62 -5.74 -0.95
CA GLU A 71 -19.09 -4.37 -1.10
C GLU A 71 -18.93 -3.66 0.25
N GLU A 72 -19.95 -3.76 1.12
CA GLU A 72 -19.95 -3.09 2.42
C GLU A 72 -18.90 -3.64 3.39
N GLU A 73 -18.66 -4.96 3.36
CA GLU A 73 -17.63 -5.57 4.19
C GLU A 73 -16.23 -5.13 3.76
N VAL A 74 -15.97 -5.09 2.45
CA VAL A 74 -14.69 -4.59 1.91
C VAL A 74 -14.50 -3.12 2.27
N ARG A 75 -15.54 -2.28 2.11
CA ARG A 75 -15.51 -0.87 2.49
C ARG A 75 -15.18 -0.70 3.98
N ALA A 76 -15.90 -1.42 4.84
CA ALA A 76 -15.69 -1.36 6.29
C ALA A 76 -14.28 -1.81 6.69
N ALA A 77 -13.78 -2.91 6.08
CA ALA A 77 -12.42 -3.41 6.33
C ALA A 77 -11.35 -2.38 5.94
N VAL A 78 -11.49 -1.72 4.77
CA VAL A 78 -10.56 -0.68 4.33
C VAL A 78 -10.56 0.50 5.29
N LEU A 79 -11.74 1.01 5.68
CA LEU A 79 -11.84 2.13 6.62
C LEU A 79 -11.23 1.79 7.97
N THR A 80 -11.54 0.62 8.52
CA THR A 80 -10.96 0.14 9.79
C THR A 80 -9.44 0.02 9.70
N ALA A 81 -8.91 -0.52 8.61
CA ALA A 81 -7.45 -0.62 8.42
C ALA A 81 -6.79 0.76 8.39
N LEU A 82 -7.40 1.73 7.70
CA LEU A 82 -6.89 3.11 7.65
C LEU A 82 -6.94 3.79 9.03
N GLU A 83 -8.00 3.56 9.81
CA GLU A 83 -8.12 4.04 11.21
C GLU A 83 -7.03 3.43 12.11
N LEU A 84 -6.65 2.16 11.88
CA LEU A 84 -5.56 1.47 12.57
C LEU A 84 -4.16 1.86 12.08
N GLY A 85 -4.05 2.74 11.10
CA GLY A 85 -2.76 3.26 10.59
C GLY A 85 -2.19 2.51 9.39
N TYR A 86 -2.91 1.58 8.78
CA TYR A 86 -2.50 1.02 7.49
C TYR A 86 -2.48 2.14 6.43
N ARG A 87 -1.47 2.11 5.55
CA ARG A 87 -1.32 3.07 4.46
C ARG A 87 -1.02 2.39 3.12
N HIS A 88 -1.00 1.04 3.09
CA HIS A 88 -0.85 0.24 1.88
C HIS A 88 -2.05 -0.68 1.71
N ILE A 89 -2.68 -0.61 0.54
CA ILE A 89 -3.83 -1.43 0.16
C ILE A 89 -3.48 -2.21 -1.10
N ASP A 90 -3.68 -3.53 -1.05
CA ASP A 90 -3.47 -4.44 -2.17
C ASP A 90 -4.83 -4.86 -2.75
N THR A 91 -5.06 -4.53 -4.00
CA THR A 91 -6.26 -4.86 -4.76
C THR A 91 -5.91 -5.47 -6.12
N ALA A 92 -6.88 -5.82 -6.92
CA ALA A 92 -6.72 -6.25 -8.32
C ALA A 92 -8.04 -6.11 -9.07
N ALA A 93 -7.97 -5.92 -10.40
CA ALA A 93 -9.15 -5.94 -11.26
C ALA A 93 -9.96 -7.24 -11.08
N LEU A 94 -9.27 -8.39 -10.92
CA LEU A 94 -9.91 -9.69 -10.69
C LEU A 94 -10.74 -9.75 -9.40
N TYR A 95 -10.39 -8.97 -8.37
CA TYR A 95 -11.09 -8.98 -7.08
C TYR A 95 -12.43 -8.25 -7.11
N ALA A 96 -12.70 -7.49 -8.17
CA ALA A 96 -13.84 -6.58 -8.30
C ALA A 96 -13.94 -5.52 -7.17
N SER A 97 -12.88 -5.36 -6.38
CA SER A 97 -12.85 -4.50 -5.19
C SER A 97 -12.30 -3.09 -5.44
N GLU A 98 -11.69 -2.83 -6.62
CA GLU A 98 -10.99 -1.57 -6.89
C GLU A 98 -11.88 -0.33 -6.69
N ARG A 99 -13.11 -0.37 -7.22
CA ARG A 99 -14.07 0.73 -7.07
C ARG A 99 -14.47 0.98 -5.62
N VAL A 100 -14.67 -0.08 -4.85
CA VAL A 100 -15.03 0.00 -3.43
C VAL A 100 -13.85 0.55 -2.62
N VAL A 101 -12.64 0.09 -2.91
CA VAL A 101 -11.40 0.62 -2.32
C VAL A 101 -11.28 2.13 -2.61
N GLY A 102 -11.48 2.55 -3.86
CA GLY A 102 -11.45 3.96 -4.22
C GLY A 102 -12.45 4.81 -3.45
N LYS A 103 -13.71 4.35 -3.32
CA LYS A 103 -14.74 5.01 -2.51
C LYS A 103 -14.37 5.10 -1.03
N ALA A 104 -13.87 4.00 -0.45
CA ALA A 104 -13.46 3.97 0.95
C ALA A 104 -12.28 4.90 1.23
N MET A 105 -11.31 4.99 0.32
CA MET A 105 -10.20 5.94 0.43
C MET A 105 -10.68 7.40 0.36
N ALA A 106 -11.59 7.73 -0.56
CA ALA A 106 -12.18 9.07 -0.64
C ALA A 106 -12.95 9.43 0.64
N GLU A 107 -13.73 8.50 1.17
CA GLU A 107 -14.41 8.64 2.45
C GLU A 107 -13.44 8.85 3.61
N ALA A 108 -12.33 8.11 3.65
CA ALA A 108 -11.31 8.26 4.67
C ALA A 108 -10.68 9.66 4.68
N VAL A 109 -10.45 10.24 3.50
CA VAL A 109 -10.00 11.64 3.38
C VAL A 109 -11.07 12.60 3.89
N GLN A 110 -12.33 12.43 3.48
CA GLN A 110 -13.44 13.28 3.92
C GLN A 110 -13.65 13.24 5.45
N ARG A 111 -13.46 12.07 6.05
CA ARG A 111 -13.55 11.87 7.50
C ARG A 111 -12.31 12.31 8.28
N GLY A 112 -11.23 12.71 7.59
CA GLY A 112 -9.95 13.08 8.22
C GLY A 112 -9.18 11.92 8.84
N ILE A 113 -9.47 10.66 8.44
CA ILE A 113 -8.71 9.46 8.85
C ILE A 113 -7.31 9.49 8.21
N VAL A 114 -7.23 10.00 6.99
CA VAL A 114 -5.99 10.33 6.28
C VAL A 114 -6.07 11.77 5.78
N VAL A 115 -4.94 12.45 5.68
CA VAL A 115 -4.90 13.86 5.29
C VAL A 115 -5.19 14.02 3.80
N SER A 116 -4.63 13.12 2.98
CA SER A 116 -4.81 13.16 1.53
C SER A 116 -4.57 11.78 0.89
N ARG A 117 -4.89 11.66 -0.41
CA ARG A 117 -4.65 10.44 -1.21
C ARG A 117 -3.17 10.07 -1.29
N GLU A 118 -2.28 11.03 -1.22
CA GLU A 118 -0.83 10.87 -1.34
C GLU A 118 -0.24 10.09 -0.16
N GLU A 119 -0.92 10.02 0.99
CA GLU A 119 -0.51 9.15 2.10
C GLU A 119 -0.69 7.66 1.80
N LEU A 120 -1.48 7.33 0.78
CA LEU A 120 -1.89 5.96 0.53
C LEU A 120 -1.12 5.36 -0.65
N PHE A 121 -0.50 4.21 -0.39
CA PHE A 121 0.08 3.34 -1.40
C PHE A 121 -0.95 2.30 -1.83
N VAL A 122 -1.27 2.22 -3.12
CA VAL A 122 -2.21 1.23 -3.65
C VAL A 122 -1.48 0.34 -4.65
N THR A 123 -1.54 -0.95 -4.42
CA THR A 123 -1.11 -1.97 -5.36
C THR A 123 -2.31 -2.55 -6.09
N SER A 124 -2.28 -2.58 -7.42
CA SER A 124 -3.20 -3.38 -8.22
C SER A 124 -2.44 -4.34 -9.13
N LYS A 125 -3.15 -5.22 -9.83
CA LYS A 125 -2.57 -6.31 -10.61
C LYS A 125 -3.23 -6.41 -11.96
N VAL A 126 -2.42 -6.43 -13.02
CA VAL A 126 -2.88 -6.73 -14.37
C VAL A 126 -3.16 -8.22 -14.49
N TRP A 127 -4.31 -8.57 -15.06
CA TRP A 127 -4.66 -9.96 -15.31
C TRP A 127 -3.81 -10.55 -16.44
N CYS A 128 -3.56 -11.85 -16.39
CA CYS A 128 -2.63 -12.51 -17.32
C CYS A 128 -2.99 -12.34 -18.79
N THR A 129 -4.28 -12.25 -19.15
CA THR A 129 -4.73 -12.00 -20.51
C THR A 129 -4.49 -10.57 -20.99
N GLN A 130 -4.14 -9.66 -20.11
CA GLN A 130 -3.87 -8.24 -20.38
C GLN A 130 -2.38 -7.89 -20.27
N CYS A 131 -1.52 -8.88 -20.00
CA CYS A 131 -0.06 -8.70 -19.92
C CYS A 131 0.60 -8.60 -21.30
N HIS A 132 0.01 -7.81 -22.20
CA HIS A 132 0.54 -7.47 -23.51
C HIS A 132 0.75 -5.96 -23.61
N PRO A 133 1.80 -5.47 -24.30
CA PRO A 133 2.13 -4.05 -24.34
C PRO A 133 0.95 -3.13 -24.69
N GLU A 134 0.12 -3.56 -25.63
CA GLU A 134 -1.05 -2.81 -26.11
C GLU A 134 -2.25 -2.85 -25.15
N LEU A 135 -2.33 -3.84 -24.25
CA LEU A 135 -3.46 -4.03 -23.33
C LEU A 135 -3.19 -3.48 -21.93
N MET A 136 -1.94 -3.31 -21.54
CA MET A 136 -1.59 -2.86 -20.19
C MET A 136 -2.10 -1.46 -19.87
N LEU A 137 -1.93 -0.50 -20.74
CA LEU A 137 -2.41 0.87 -20.52
C LEU A 137 -3.95 0.97 -20.52
N PRO A 138 -4.69 0.31 -21.44
CA PRO A 138 -6.14 0.22 -21.30
C PRO A 138 -6.61 -0.39 -20.00
N SER A 139 -6.02 -1.52 -19.56
CA SER A 139 -6.34 -2.16 -18.29
C SER A 139 -6.09 -1.23 -17.09
N LEU A 140 -4.97 -0.51 -17.10
CA LEU A 140 -4.67 0.47 -16.08
C LEU A 140 -5.71 1.61 -16.02
N LYS A 141 -6.12 2.13 -17.17
CA LYS A 141 -7.15 3.18 -17.25
C LYS A 141 -8.50 2.69 -16.73
N GLU A 142 -8.84 1.43 -16.93
CA GLU A 142 -10.05 0.81 -16.38
C GLU A 142 -9.99 0.75 -14.85
N SER A 143 -8.87 0.32 -14.27
CA SER A 143 -8.66 0.28 -12.82
C SER A 143 -8.69 1.66 -12.14
N LEU A 144 -8.53 2.75 -12.91
CA LEU A 144 -8.51 4.12 -12.39
C LEU A 144 -9.87 4.84 -12.48
N GLN A 145 -10.93 4.20 -12.97
CA GLN A 145 -12.30 4.76 -13.07
C GLN A 145 -13.10 4.49 -11.81
#